data_13ddffca41157bd1492f69b49d29a724
#
_entry.id   13ddffca41157bd1492f69b49d29a724
#
_cell.length_a   1.000
_cell.length_b   1.000
_cell.length_c   1.000
_cell.angle_alpha   90.00
_cell.angle_beta   90.00
_cell.angle_gamma   90.00
#
_symmetry.space_group_name_H-M   'P 1'
#
loop_
_entity.id
_entity.type
_entity.pdbx_description
1 polymer ?
#
loop_
_entity_poly.entity_id
_entity_poly.type
_entity_poly.pdbx_seq_one_letter_code
_entity_poly.pdbx_strand_id
1 'polypeptide(L)'
;MNSKMIKKAEKFRAIVILAIVATLSLGFYMFQGNEITLDLDGKVTEVVSYSKTVKDFIESKEIDVKEGAYISVPLDTKIKEDIKLTIKNPKNYTINEAGVMIDIKSVHSKTKDILKDAGVSLGELDYTLPDLDKEIGPNTTIEIYKVKEVVEIEDIEIPYEEQVSMSKDIDRGVINVIQEGKNGIRRSETKNKYVNGVLESSVIVKDEVISEPVNKLVEKGTKELVVTTSRGDTRYRRKVAMTATAYDLSYESTGKSPGHKHYGLTASGTHVRPGVVAVDPKVIPLGTKLYIESLDGTKDYGFAVAEDTGGAIKGNKIDLFFNTKAECYSFGRRKVNVYVLD
;
A
#
# COMPACT_ATOMS: atom_id res chain seq x y z
N MET A 1 34.08 50.20 24.94
CA MET A 1 35.53 50.43 25.30
C MET A 1 36.35 49.90 24.12
N ASN A 2 36.68 50.62 23.41
CA ASN A 2 37.58 51.30 22.50
C ASN A 2 38.38 50.37 21.55
N SER A 3 37.82 50.16 20.34
CA SER A 3 38.47 49.54 19.17
C SER A 3 39.83 50.19 18.82
N LYS A 4 40.08 51.41 19.29
CA LYS A 4 41.37 52.11 19.13
C LYS A 4 42.49 51.56 20.02
N MET A 5 42.18 50.95 21.17
CA MET A 5 43.17 50.33 22.06
C MET A 5 43.64 48.99 21.54
N ILE A 6 42.73 48.20 20.95
CA ILE A 6 43.06 46.88 20.36
C ILE A 6 43.98 47.10 19.11
N LYS A 7 43.63 48.03 18.24
CA LYS A 7 44.47 48.38 17.06
C LYS A 7 45.82 48.96 17.47
N LYS A 8 45.92 49.64 18.63
CA LYS A 8 47.19 50.19 19.12
C LYS A 8 48.07 49.09 19.72
N ALA A 9 47.49 48.07 20.37
CA ALA A 9 48.21 46.92 20.87
C ALA A 9 48.73 46.01 19.72
N GLU A 10 47.94 45.81 18.67
CA GLU A 10 48.38 45.07 17.47
C GLU A 10 49.49 45.78 16.71
N LYS A 11 49.40 47.08 16.56
CA LYS A 11 50.51 47.90 15.97
C LYS A 11 51.76 47.84 16.83
N PHE A 12 51.63 47.85 18.14
CA PHE A 12 52.77 47.76 19.05
C PHE A 12 53.43 46.38 18.99
N ARG A 13 52.62 45.27 18.90
CA ARG A 13 53.16 43.91 18.67
C ARG A 13 53.85 43.77 17.33
N ALA A 14 53.31 44.35 16.26
CA ALA A 14 53.89 44.36 14.91
C ALA A 14 55.23 45.16 14.89
N ILE A 15 55.27 46.26 15.60
CA ILE A 15 56.49 47.12 15.69
C ILE A 15 57.60 46.44 16.51
N VAL A 16 57.22 45.69 17.56
CA VAL A 16 58.20 44.89 18.37
C VAL A 16 58.78 43.79 17.51
N ILE A 17 57.99 43.14 16.65
CA ILE A 17 58.50 42.10 15.74
C ILE A 17 59.40 42.72 14.65
N LEU A 18 59.07 43.90 14.13
CA LEU A 18 59.88 44.58 13.11
C LEU A 18 61.19 45.15 13.69
N ALA A 19 61.21 45.61 14.94
CA ALA A 19 62.37 46.15 15.62
C ALA A 19 63.45 45.08 15.89
N ILE A 20 63.05 43.81 16.11
CA ILE A 20 63.97 42.68 16.32
C ILE A 20 64.74 42.36 15.00
N VAL A 21 64.07 42.52 13.83
CA VAL A 21 64.70 42.27 12.52
C VAL A 21 65.68 43.37 12.14
N ALA A 22 65.47 44.62 12.57
CA ALA A 22 66.29 45.78 12.15
C ALA A 22 67.57 45.94 12.99
N THR A 23 67.73 45.36 14.16
CA THR A 23 68.91 45.51 14.98
C THR A 23 70.00 44.46 14.73
N LEU A 24 69.75 43.51 13.81
CA LEU A 24 70.69 42.40 13.53
C LEU A 24 71.71 42.72 12.39
N SER A 25 71.68 43.92 11.86
CA SER A 25 72.66 44.31 10.78
C SER A 25 73.95 45.00 11.25
N LEU A 26 74.12 45.21 12.57
CA LEU A 26 75.31 45.81 13.08
C LEU A 26 75.97 45.04 14.25
N GLY A 27 76.89 44.21 13.86
CA GLY A 27 77.99 43.76 14.73
C GLY A 27 77.71 42.87 15.87
N PHE A 28 77.92 41.62 15.82
CA PHE A 28 78.37 40.98 16.77
C PHE A 28 78.82 39.59 16.96
N TYR A 29 79.74 39.30 17.35
CA TYR A 29 80.34 38.13 17.88
C TYR A 29 79.73 37.77 19.27
N MET A 30 79.23 36.58 19.41
CA MET A 30 78.99 35.89 20.63
C MET A 30 77.54 35.55 21.16
N PHE A 31 76.53 35.38 20.33
CA PHE A 31 75.37 34.53 20.77
C PHE A 31 74.62 34.10 19.52
N GLN A 32 74.99 32.94 19.01
CA GLN A 32 74.15 32.32 17.96
C GLN A 32 72.85 31.83 18.62
N GLY A 33 71.75 32.57 18.49
CA GLY A 33 70.43 32.12 18.80
C GLY A 33 70.01 31.07 17.79
N ASN A 34 69.17 30.10 18.18
CA ASN A 34 68.64 29.10 17.28
C ASN A 34 67.48 29.69 16.43
N GLU A 35 67.44 29.39 15.16
CA GLU A 35 66.35 29.80 14.26
C GLU A 35 65.20 28.82 14.39
N ILE A 36 63.99 29.35 14.57
CA ILE A 36 62.75 28.56 14.76
C ILE A 36 61.76 28.99 13.73
N THR A 37 61.34 28.08 12.86
CA THR A 37 60.15 28.26 12.01
C THR A 37 58.92 27.93 12.85
N LEU A 38 58.21 28.97 13.31
CA LEU A 38 56.94 28.81 14.08
C LEU A 38 55.76 28.90 13.16
N ASP A 39 54.97 27.83 13.10
CA ASP A 39 53.62 27.80 12.50
C ASP A 39 52.60 27.85 13.61
N LEU A 40 52.00 29.00 13.88
CA LEU A 40 50.93 29.17 14.86
C LEU A 40 49.58 29.35 14.16
N ASP A 41 48.71 28.36 14.25
CA ASP A 41 47.41 28.35 13.62
C ASP A 41 47.40 28.61 12.12
N GLY A 42 48.44 28.13 11.40
CA GLY A 42 48.68 28.34 9.97
C GLY A 42 49.45 29.62 9.61
N LYS A 43 49.80 30.43 10.60
CA LYS A 43 50.67 31.60 10.38
C LYS A 43 52.13 31.25 10.62
N VAL A 44 52.89 31.15 9.58
CA VAL A 44 54.31 30.81 9.64
C VAL A 44 55.14 32.06 9.85
N THR A 45 56.05 32.01 10.84
CA THR A 45 57.01 33.08 11.16
C THR A 45 58.38 32.47 11.52
N GLU A 46 59.48 33.15 11.16
CA GLU A 46 60.83 32.79 11.54
C GLU A 46 61.23 33.63 12.76
N VAL A 47 61.67 32.98 13.80
CA VAL A 47 61.99 33.62 15.08
C VAL A 47 63.33 33.12 15.60
N VAL A 48 64.24 34.01 15.92
CA VAL A 48 65.47 33.69 16.63
C VAL A 48 65.20 33.60 18.12
N SER A 49 65.64 32.51 18.74
CA SER A 49 65.43 32.26 20.16
C SER A 49 66.73 31.80 20.87
N TYR A 50 66.81 32.18 22.10
CA TYR A 50 67.87 31.73 23.05
C TYR A 50 67.35 30.73 24.06
N SER A 51 66.12 30.33 23.93
CA SER A 51 65.44 29.36 24.82
C SER A 51 66.07 27.97 24.67
N LYS A 52 66.15 27.22 25.77
CA LYS A 52 66.80 25.89 25.77
C LYS A 52 65.82 24.81 25.34
N THR A 53 64.55 24.98 25.65
CA THR A 53 63.47 24.02 25.33
C THR A 53 62.27 24.69 24.64
N VAL A 54 61.45 23.91 23.99
CA VAL A 54 60.19 24.38 23.38
C VAL A 54 59.27 25.04 24.42
N LYS A 55 59.22 24.51 25.62
CA LYS A 55 58.50 25.11 26.75
C LYS A 55 58.98 26.52 27.06
N ASP A 56 60.29 26.68 27.29
CA ASP A 56 60.90 27.98 27.60
C ASP A 56 60.67 28.99 26.44
N PHE A 57 60.66 28.50 25.18
CA PHE A 57 60.40 29.32 24.02
C PHE A 57 58.94 29.85 24.01
N ILE A 58 57.96 28.95 24.20
CA ILE A 58 56.55 29.30 24.27
C ILE A 58 56.32 30.33 25.37
N GLU A 59 56.87 30.11 26.57
CA GLU A 59 56.74 31.01 27.71
C GLU A 59 57.42 32.35 27.45
N SER A 60 58.67 32.36 26.93
CA SER A 60 59.45 33.58 26.68
C SER A 60 58.87 34.47 25.60
N LYS A 61 58.13 33.89 24.65
CA LYS A 61 57.48 34.62 23.57
C LYS A 61 55.98 34.88 23.83
N GLU A 62 55.49 34.52 25.02
CA GLU A 62 54.07 34.65 25.42
C GLU A 62 53.13 34.11 24.37
N ILE A 63 53.48 32.92 23.77
CA ILE A 63 52.65 32.27 22.77
C ILE A 63 51.39 31.72 23.43
N ASP A 64 50.21 32.12 22.98
CA ASP A 64 48.93 31.67 23.48
C ASP A 64 48.65 30.23 23.03
N VAL A 65 48.95 29.28 23.94
CA VAL A 65 48.68 27.86 23.73
C VAL A 65 47.50 27.43 24.59
N LYS A 66 46.38 27.13 23.96
CA LYS A 66 45.15 26.73 24.67
C LYS A 66 45.21 25.31 25.07
N GLU A 67 44.39 24.95 26.10
CA GLU A 67 44.20 23.58 26.50
C GLU A 67 43.72 22.72 25.33
N GLY A 68 44.36 21.54 25.12
CA GLY A 68 44.10 20.65 23.99
C GLY A 68 44.77 21.08 22.66
N ALA A 69 45.67 22.07 22.68
CA ALA A 69 46.42 22.43 21.48
C ALA A 69 47.32 21.29 20.98
N TYR A 70 47.41 21.13 19.69
CA TYR A 70 48.43 20.27 19.07
C TYR A 70 49.76 21.01 18.99
N ILE A 71 50.82 20.36 19.49
CA ILE A 71 52.19 20.82 19.40
C ILE A 71 53.00 19.74 18.70
N SER A 72 53.68 20.08 17.61
CA SER A 72 54.36 19.11 16.72
C SER A 72 55.54 18.39 17.36
N VAL A 73 56.09 18.92 18.48
CA VAL A 73 57.20 18.35 19.24
C VAL A 73 56.93 18.47 20.71
N PRO A 74 57.43 17.54 21.57
CA PRO A 74 57.28 17.59 23.02
C PRO A 74 57.84 18.92 23.60
N LEU A 75 57.23 19.39 24.70
CA LEU A 75 57.60 20.66 25.34
C LEU A 75 59.02 20.67 25.90
N ASP A 76 59.57 19.51 26.28
CA ASP A 76 60.91 19.32 26.80
C ASP A 76 61.97 19.18 25.71
N THR A 77 61.57 19.21 24.42
CA THR A 77 62.49 19.12 23.28
C THR A 77 63.48 20.28 23.30
N LYS A 78 64.75 19.94 23.25
CA LYS A 78 65.83 20.93 23.16
C LYS A 78 65.83 21.60 21.82
N ILE A 79 65.81 22.93 21.81
CA ILE A 79 65.85 23.72 20.61
C ILE A 79 67.23 23.63 19.98
N LYS A 80 67.28 23.22 18.72
CA LYS A 80 68.47 23.20 17.86
C LYS A 80 68.20 24.08 16.65
N GLU A 81 69.23 24.42 15.89
CA GLU A 81 69.09 25.15 14.64
C GLU A 81 68.06 24.44 13.73
N ASP A 82 67.31 25.25 12.98
CA ASP A 82 66.31 24.83 12.00
C ASP A 82 65.13 23.98 12.57
N ILE A 83 64.74 24.19 13.80
CA ILE A 83 63.57 23.54 14.34
C ILE A 83 62.30 24.13 13.76
N LYS A 84 61.41 23.25 13.25
CA LYS A 84 60.03 23.61 12.83
C LYS A 84 59.06 23.27 13.93
N LEU A 85 58.43 24.28 14.53
CA LEU A 85 57.43 24.14 15.57
C LEU A 85 56.07 24.52 15.03
N THR A 86 55.13 23.54 14.98
CA THR A 86 53.74 23.80 14.63
C THR A 86 52.88 23.73 15.87
N ILE A 87 52.11 24.76 16.15
CA ILE A 87 51.13 24.85 17.24
C ILE A 87 49.79 25.15 16.60
N LYS A 88 48.81 24.26 16.90
CA LYS A 88 47.42 24.47 16.46
C LYS A 88 46.50 24.49 17.69
N ASN A 89 45.88 25.61 17.92
CA ASN A 89 44.89 25.78 18.97
C ASN A 89 43.53 25.18 18.57
N PRO A 90 42.83 24.55 19.49
CA PRO A 90 41.52 24.02 19.19
C PRO A 90 40.52 25.14 18.90
N LYS A 91 39.67 24.92 17.88
CA LYS A 91 38.59 25.79 17.44
C LYS A 91 37.27 25.14 17.78
N ASN A 92 36.21 25.94 18.03
CA ASN A 92 34.89 25.46 18.28
C ASN A 92 34.16 25.15 16.98
N TYR A 93 33.42 24.05 16.96
CA TYR A 93 32.51 23.63 15.90
C TYR A 93 31.24 23.08 16.53
N THR A 94 30.16 23.07 15.77
CA THR A 94 28.90 22.43 16.18
C THR A 94 28.57 21.34 15.17
N ILE A 95 28.18 20.17 15.65
CA ILE A 95 27.69 19.07 14.81
C ILE A 95 26.20 18.99 15.03
N ASN A 96 25.42 18.96 13.96
CA ASN A 96 23.97 18.76 13.99
C ASN A 96 23.65 17.41 13.35
N GLU A 97 23.17 16.46 14.13
CA GLU A 97 22.66 15.19 13.66
C GLU A 97 21.16 15.11 13.92
N ALA A 98 20.35 15.27 12.86
CA ALA A 98 18.90 15.22 12.93
C ALA A 98 18.28 16.11 14.03
N GLY A 99 18.85 17.32 14.23
CA GLY A 99 18.38 18.29 15.24
C GLY A 99 19.06 18.19 16.60
N VAL A 100 19.91 17.18 16.82
CA VAL A 100 20.74 17.07 18.02
C VAL A 100 22.04 17.85 17.79
N MET A 101 22.27 18.90 18.57
CA MET A 101 23.47 19.75 18.49
C MET A 101 24.54 19.27 19.47
N ILE A 102 25.75 19.08 18.98
CA ILE A 102 26.93 18.69 19.74
C ILE A 102 28.04 19.72 19.50
N ASP A 103 28.45 20.40 20.55
CA ASP A 103 29.59 21.33 20.46
C ASP A 103 30.88 20.57 20.70
N ILE A 104 31.86 20.81 19.83
CA ILE A 104 33.18 20.17 19.86
C ILE A 104 34.29 21.19 19.68
N LYS A 105 35.42 20.90 20.30
CA LYS A 105 36.71 21.59 20.05
C LYS A 105 37.62 20.65 19.28
N SER A 106 38.17 21.12 18.15
CA SER A 106 39.13 20.38 17.35
C SER A 106 40.23 21.26 16.86
N VAL A 107 41.44 20.72 16.73
CA VAL A 107 42.61 21.39 16.09
C VAL A 107 42.59 21.23 14.57
N HIS A 108 41.66 20.41 14.07
CA HIS A 108 41.51 20.16 12.65
C HIS A 108 40.59 21.19 11.99
N SER A 109 40.75 21.35 10.68
CA SER A 109 39.89 22.21 9.83
C SER A 109 39.06 21.44 8.83
N LYS A 110 39.40 20.19 8.54
CA LYS A 110 38.60 19.35 7.64
C LYS A 110 37.42 18.72 8.35
N THR A 111 36.25 18.75 7.73
CA THR A 111 35.01 18.20 8.27
C THR A 111 35.19 16.77 8.77
N LYS A 112 35.82 15.88 7.99
CA LYS A 112 36.03 14.47 8.36
C LYS A 112 36.86 14.30 9.64
N ASP A 113 37.89 15.12 9.82
CA ASP A 113 38.81 15.02 10.97
C ASP A 113 38.12 15.55 12.22
N ILE A 114 37.30 16.60 12.10
CA ILE A 114 36.49 17.14 13.21
C ILE A 114 35.43 16.10 13.65
N LEU A 115 34.77 15.43 12.70
CA LEU A 115 33.81 14.36 13.02
C LEU A 115 34.49 13.18 13.72
N LYS A 116 35.71 12.84 13.30
CA LYS A 116 36.53 11.81 13.94
C LYS A 116 36.85 12.16 15.39
N ASP A 117 37.25 13.43 15.64
CA ASP A 117 37.51 13.92 17.01
C ASP A 117 36.26 13.85 17.88
N ALA A 118 35.08 14.05 17.29
CA ALA A 118 33.78 13.91 17.96
C ALA A 118 33.34 12.46 18.18
N GLY A 119 34.07 11.47 17.64
CA GLY A 119 33.67 10.06 17.68
C GLY A 119 32.46 9.74 16.79
N VAL A 120 32.13 10.60 15.85
CA VAL A 120 31.02 10.40 14.91
C VAL A 120 31.45 9.52 13.75
N SER A 121 30.69 8.45 13.49
CA SER A 121 30.87 7.58 12.34
C SER A 121 29.70 7.72 11.36
N LEU A 122 30.03 7.76 10.09
CA LEU A 122 29.06 7.84 8.99
C LEU A 122 28.92 6.47 8.33
N GLY A 123 27.70 6.15 7.90
CA GLY A 123 27.43 5.02 7.02
C GLY A 123 27.85 5.34 5.58
N GLU A 124 27.84 4.31 4.73
CA GLU A 124 28.31 4.41 3.34
C GLU A 124 27.53 5.45 2.50
N LEU A 125 26.23 5.60 2.79
CA LEU A 125 25.33 6.51 2.08
C LEU A 125 25.17 7.86 2.79
N ASP A 126 25.69 8.00 4.02
CA ASP A 126 25.57 9.23 4.78
C ASP A 126 26.39 10.34 4.15
N TYR A 127 25.93 11.56 4.27
CA TYR A 127 26.66 12.74 3.77
C TYR A 127 26.60 13.89 4.77
N THR A 128 27.47 14.87 4.56
CA THR A 128 27.55 16.05 5.42
C THR A 128 27.52 17.34 4.62
N LEU A 129 27.07 18.40 5.25
CA LEU A 129 27.24 19.76 4.77
C LEU A 129 27.89 20.61 5.87
N PRO A 130 29.11 21.13 5.63
CA PRO A 130 29.97 20.99 4.44
C PRO A 130 30.51 19.58 4.22
N ASP A 131 30.96 19.29 2.96
CA ASP A 131 31.50 17.97 2.60
C ASP A 131 32.71 17.55 3.44
N LEU A 132 32.94 16.23 3.53
CA LEU A 132 33.96 15.62 4.39
C LEU A 132 35.38 16.16 4.17
N ASP A 133 35.75 16.40 2.94
CA ASP A 133 37.10 16.91 2.59
C ASP A 133 37.22 18.45 2.60
N LYS A 134 36.10 19.13 2.85
CA LYS A 134 36.07 20.58 2.93
C LYS A 134 36.78 21.10 4.18
N GLU A 135 37.65 22.12 3.97
CA GLU A 135 38.17 22.90 5.10
C GLU A 135 37.16 23.97 5.52
N ILE A 136 36.89 24.04 6.82
CA ILE A 136 35.90 24.92 7.42
C ILE A 136 36.51 25.82 8.48
N GLY A 137 35.90 26.97 8.66
CA GLY A 137 36.32 27.93 9.69
C GLY A 137 35.74 27.59 11.07
N PRO A 138 36.26 28.28 12.10
CA PRO A 138 35.70 28.11 13.47
C PRO A 138 34.22 28.54 13.51
N ASN A 139 33.47 27.94 14.46
CA ASN A 139 32.06 28.17 14.67
C ASN A 139 31.14 27.72 13.48
N THR A 140 31.68 26.92 12.57
CA THR A 140 30.88 26.30 11.51
C THR A 140 30.05 25.16 12.08
N THR A 141 28.78 25.05 11.67
CA THR A 141 27.92 23.91 11.93
C THR A 141 28.11 22.86 10.81
N ILE A 142 28.33 21.63 11.22
CA ILE A 142 28.41 20.45 10.34
C ILE A 142 27.06 19.72 10.44
N GLU A 143 26.28 19.75 9.37
CA GLU A 143 25.02 19.03 9.24
C GLU A 143 25.31 17.60 8.80
N ILE A 144 24.76 16.60 9.51
CA ILE A 144 24.85 15.19 9.17
C ILE A 144 23.50 14.70 8.66
N TYR A 145 23.52 14.07 7.49
CA TYR A 145 22.36 13.46 6.86
C TYR A 145 22.53 11.95 6.84
N LYS A 146 21.77 11.28 7.72
CA LYS A 146 21.73 9.82 7.80
C LYS A 146 20.81 9.27 6.70
N VAL A 147 21.38 8.46 5.80
CA VAL A 147 20.65 7.90 4.66
C VAL A 147 20.41 6.42 4.86
N LYS A 148 19.14 6.01 4.71
CA LYS A 148 18.72 4.61 4.75
C LYS A 148 17.95 4.29 3.48
N GLU A 149 18.35 3.25 2.76
CA GLU A 149 17.58 2.68 1.66
C GLU A 149 16.91 1.38 2.12
N VAL A 150 15.64 1.23 1.76
CA VAL A 150 14.83 0.04 2.06
C VAL A 150 14.14 -0.39 0.78
N VAL A 151 14.22 -1.68 0.45
CA VAL A 151 13.45 -2.27 -0.64
C VAL A 151 12.22 -2.91 -0.03
N GLU A 152 11.05 -2.47 -0.47
CA GLU A 152 9.75 -3.04 -0.13
C GLU A 152 9.24 -3.85 -1.31
N ILE A 153 8.74 -5.05 -1.02
CA ILE A 153 8.21 -5.97 -2.03
C ILE A 153 6.72 -6.12 -1.76
N GLU A 154 5.91 -5.87 -2.79
CA GLU A 154 4.46 -6.00 -2.73
C GLU A 154 3.98 -6.93 -3.84
N ASP A 155 3.17 -7.92 -3.46
CA ASP A 155 2.47 -8.79 -4.41
C ASP A 155 1.06 -8.24 -4.63
N ILE A 156 0.79 -7.80 -5.86
CA ILE A 156 -0.48 -7.19 -6.28
C ILE A 156 -1.24 -8.22 -7.09
N GLU A 157 -2.49 -8.48 -6.72
CA GLU A 157 -3.34 -9.39 -7.48
C GLU A 157 -3.75 -8.79 -8.83
N ILE A 158 -3.64 -9.59 -9.89
CA ILE A 158 -4.18 -9.32 -11.22
C ILE A 158 -5.50 -10.06 -11.33
N PRO A 159 -6.66 -9.39 -11.36
CA PRO A 159 -7.94 -10.06 -11.41
C PRO A 159 -8.12 -10.83 -12.72
N TYR A 160 -8.74 -12.00 -12.62
CA TYR A 160 -9.16 -12.75 -13.80
C TYR A 160 -10.45 -12.19 -14.39
N GLU A 161 -10.71 -12.49 -15.67
CA GLU A 161 -11.95 -12.13 -16.35
C GLU A 161 -12.88 -13.35 -16.46
N GLU A 162 -14.22 -13.12 -16.45
CA GLU A 162 -15.20 -14.14 -16.77
C GLU A 162 -15.52 -14.12 -18.28
N GLN A 163 -15.27 -15.24 -18.94
CA GLN A 163 -15.62 -15.45 -20.35
C GLN A 163 -16.85 -16.34 -20.43
N VAL A 164 -17.89 -15.83 -21.08
CA VAL A 164 -19.18 -16.52 -21.21
C VAL A 164 -19.36 -16.98 -22.66
N SER A 165 -19.55 -18.29 -22.83
CA SER A 165 -20.00 -18.91 -24.07
C SER A 165 -21.48 -19.30 -23.97
N MET A 166 -22.16 -19.32 -25.13
CA MET A 166 -23.56 -19.70 -25.21
C MET A 166 -23.68 -21.06 -25.88
N SER A 167 -24.41 -22.00 -25.23
CA SER A 167 -24.63 -23.36 -25.76
C SER A 167 -26.11 -23.59 -26.06
N LYS A 168 -26.37 -24.12 -27.24
CA LYS A 168 -27.71 -24.58 -27.67
C LYS A 168 -28.03 -26.00 -27.20
N ASP A 169 -27.06 -26.70 -26.66
CA ASP A 169 -27.21 -28.06 -26.18
C ASP A 169 -27.63 -28.11 -24.71
N ILE A 170 -27.42 -27.03 -24.01
CA ILE A 170 -27.74 -26.87 -22.60
C ILE A 170 -29.06 -26.11 -22.46
N ASP A 171 -29.92 -26.59 -21.56
CA ASP A 171 -31.24 -25.99 -21.31
C ASP A 171 -31.08 -24.54 -20.83
N ARG A 172 -31.94 -23.66 -21.33
CA ARG A 172 -31.97 -22.24 -20.98
C ARG A 172 -32.06 -22.04 -19.48
N GLY A 173 -31.15 -21.23 -18.95
CA GLY A 173 -31.04 -20.95 -17.50
C GLY A 173 -30.08 -21.86 -16.75
N VAL A 174 -29.55 -22.90 -17.38
CA VAL A 174 -28.47 -23.70 -16.82
C VAL A 174 -27.13 -23.01 -17.09
N ILE A 175 -26.28 -22.99 -16.09
CA ILE A 175 -24.93 -22.40 -16.15
C ILE A 175 -23.95 -23.47 -15.74
N ASN A 176 -23.01 -23.79 -16.61
CA ASN A 176 -21.90 -24.71 -16.35
C ASN A 176 -20.61 -23.93 -16.23
N VAL A 177 -19.88 -24.12 -15.13
CA VAL A 177 -18.52 -23.62 -15.00
C VAL A 177 -17.58 -24.63 -15.62
N ILE A 178 -16.94 -24.25 -16.74
CA ILE A 178 -15.99 -25.11 -17.46
C ILE A 178 -14.61 -25.03 -16.84
N GLN A 179 -14.22 -23.83 -16.40
CA GLN A 179 -12.94 -23.54 -15.75
C GLN A 179 -13.15 -22.47 -14.68
N GLU A 180 -12.65 -22.73 -13.48
CA GLU A 180 -12.63 -21.71 -12.43
C GLU A 180 -11.55 -20.65 -12.72
N GLY A 181 -11.85 -19.40 -12.40
CA GLY A 181 -10.91 -18.30 -12.49
C GLY A 181 -9.89 -18.34 -11.35
N LYS A 182 -8.68 -17.87 -11.64
CA LYS A 182 -7.62 -17.68 -10.65
C LYS A 182 -6.94 -16.34 -10.90
N ASN A 183 -6.80 -15.51 -9.87
CA ASN A 183 -6.05 -14.27 -9.98
C ASN A 183 -4.58 -14.56 -10.29
N GLY A 184 -3.99 -13.73 -11.12
CA GLY A 184 -2.57 -13.62 -11.31
C GLY A 184 -1.92 -12.83 -10.18
N ILE A 185 -0.59 -12.76 -10.20
CA ILE A 185 0.21 -12.00 -9.23
C ILE A 185 1.25 -11.19 -9.98
N ARG A 186 1.26 -9.89 -9.74
CA ARG A 186 2.31 -8.97 -10.15
C ARG A 186 3.10 -8.57 -8.91
N ARG A 187 4.43 -8.69 -8.97
CA ARG A 187 5.34 -8.28 -7.90
C ARG A 187 5.98 -6.96 -8.26
N SER A 188 5.85 -5.99 -7.35
CA SER A 188 6.50 -4.70 -7.43
C SER A 188 7.54 -4.57 -6.32
N GLU A 189 8.77 -4.23 -6.68
CA GLU A 189 9.84 -3.91 -5.73
C GLU A 189 10.07 -2.40 -5.76
N THR A 190 9.84 -1.75 -4.63
CA THR A 190 9.98 -0.31 -4.48
C THR A 190 11.15 0.01 -3.58
N LYS A 191 12.10 0.78 -4.09
CA LYS A 191 13.25 1.29 -3.31
C LYS A 191 12.89 2.64 -2.70
N ASN A 192 12.78 2.67 -1.39
CA ASN A 192 12.51 3.86 -0.59
C ASN A 192 13.81 4.38 0.01
N LYS A 193 14.12 5.66 -0.22
CA LYS A 193 15.25 6.37 0.37
C LYS A 193 14.76 7.31 1.46
N TYR A 194 15.30 7.14 2.64
CA TYR A 194 15.01 7.99 3.80
C TYR A 194 16.25 8.82 4.15
N VAL A 195 16.05 10.10 4.45
CA VAL A 195 17.07 11.00 4.97
C VAL A 195 16.63 11.50 6.34
N ASN A 196 17.44 11.26 7.36
CA ASN A 196 17.11 11.56 8.76
C ASN A 196 15.74 11.00 9.18
N GLY A 197 15.39 9.82 8.66
CA GLY A 197 14.12 9.14 8.95
C GLY A 197 12.91 9.63 8.14
N VAL A 198 13.07 10.67 7.31
CA VAL A 198 12.00 11.18 6.43
C VAL A 198 12.15 10.58 5.04
N LEU A 199 11.05 10.09 4.46
CA LEU A 199 11.04 9.58 3.09
C LEU A 199 11.38 10.72 2.11
N GLU A 200 12.48 10.59 1.40
CA GLU A 200 12.93 11.56 0.39
C GLU A 200 12.50 11.15 -1.01
N SER A 201 12.60 9.86 -1.32
CA SER A 201 12.21 9.33 -2.63
C SER A 201 11.74 7.89 -2.55
N SER A 202 10.85 7.53 -3.49
CA SER A 202 10.31 6.18 -3.67
C SER A 202 10.33 5.86 -5.16
N VAL A 203 11.02 4.80 -5.56
CA VAL A 203 11.21 4.42 -6.96
C VAL A 203 10.94 2.94 -7.14
N ILE A 204 10.08 2.58 -8.09
CA ILE A 204 9.90 1.18 -8.49
C ILE A 204 11.16 0.75 -9.26
N VAL A 205 11.88 -0.23 -8.70
CA VAL A 205 13.12 -0.76 -9.27
C VAL A 205 12.90 -2.05 -10.05
N LYS A 206 11.78 -2.75 -9.76
CA LYS A 206 11.38 -3.96 -10.47
C LYS A 206 9.86 -4.08 -10.44
N ASP A 207 9.28 -4.47 -11.59
CA ASP A 207 7.84 -4.75 -11.73
C ASP A 207 7.70 -5.92 -12.71
N GLU A 208 7.21 -7.07 -12.22
CA GLU A 208 7.12 -8.29 -13.02
C GLU A 208 5.85 -9.07 -12.71
N VAL A 209 5.30 -9.71 -13.72
CA VAL A 209 4.20 -10.68 -13.55
C VAL A 209 4.79 -12.01 -13.11
N ILE A 210 4.49 -12.42 -11.88
CA ILE A 210 4.92 -13.71 -11.30
C ILE A 210 4.02 -14.84 -11.81
N SER A 211 2.72 -14.58 -11.92
CA SER A 211 1.76 -15.50 -12.50
C SER A 211 0.67 -14.76 -13.26
N GLU A 212 0.39 -15.23 -14.48
CA GLU A 212 -0.74 -14.71 -15.27
C GLU A 212 -2.08 -15.13 -14.64
N PRO A 213 -3.13 -14.30 -14.76
CA PRO A 213 -4.48 -14.69 -14.35
C PRO A 213 -5.02 -15.80 -15.26
N VAL A 214 -5.76 -16.73 -14.69
CA VAL A 214 -6.50 -17.77 -15.42
C VAL A 214 -7.96 -17.34 -15.47
N ASN A 215 -8.50 -17.09 -16.67
CA ASN A 215 -9.86 -16.64 -16.83
C ASN A 215 -10.88 -17.72 -16.43
N LYS A 216 -12.01 -17.30 -15.85
CA LYS A 216 -13.15 -18.16 -15.58
C LYS A 216 -13.92 -18.37 -16.89
N LEU A 217 -14.13 -19.63 -17.26
CA LEU A 217 -14.91 -20.01 -18.44
C LEU A 217 -16.27 -20.54 -17.99
N VAL A 218 -17.34 -19.90 -18.47
CA VAL A 218 -18.73 -20.24 -18.13
C VAL A 218 -19.51 -20.50 -19.43
N GLU A 219 -20.26 -21.58 -19.45
CA GLU A 219 -21.16 -21.92 -20.54
C GLU A 219 -22.61 -21.73 -20.08
N LYS A 220 -23.36 -20.88 -20.76
CA LYS A 220 -24.77 -20.59 -20.48
C LYS A 220 -25.67 -21.27 -21.51
N GLY A 221 -26.63 -22.06 -21.01
CA GLY A 221 -27.60 -22.72 -21.86
C GLY A 221 -28.59 -21.75 -22.51
N THR A 222 -28.81 -21.97 -23.80
CA THR A 222 -29.77 -21.21 -24.62
C THR A 222 -30.82 -22.10 -25.25
N LYS A 223 -30.78 -23.43 -25.05
CA LYS A 223 -31.76 -24.37 -25.55
C LYS A 223 -33.13 -24.02 -25.02
N GLU A 224 -34.05 -23.77 -25.95
CA GLU A 224 -35.42 -23.45 -25.57
C GLU A 224 -36.13 -24.64 -24.95
N LEU A 225 -36.81 -24.40 -23.83
CA LEU A 225 -37.62 -25.36 -23.14
C LEU A 225 -39.00 -25.37 -23.81
N VAL A 226 -39.28 -26.39 -24.56
CA VAL A 226 -40.56 -26.54 -25.29
C VAL A 226 -41.29 -27.82 -24.86
N VAL A 227 -42.60 -27.77 -24.77
CA VAL A 227 -43.50 -28.91 -24.62
C VAL A 227 -44.37 -29.01 -25.87
N THR A 228 -44.45 -30.20 -26.46
CA THR A 228 -45.32 -30.44 -27.59
C THR A 228 -46.76 -30.60 -27.10
N THR A 229 -47.63 -29.73 -27.53
CA THR A 229 -49.05 -29.67 -27.16
C THR A 229 -49.93 -29.90 -28.38
N SER A 230 -51.25 -30.05 -28.16
CA SER A 230 -52.23 -30.15 -29.26
C SER A 230 -52.24 -28.92 -30.20
N ARG A 231 -51.57 -27.80 -29.83
CA ARG A 231 -51.44 -26.56 -30.61
C ARG A 231 -50.03 -26.36 -31.18
N GLY A 232 -49.19 -27.40 -31.12
CA GLY A 232 -47.79 -27.36 -31.50
C GLY A 232 -46.88 -27.11 -30.31
N ASP A 233 -45.61 -26.84 -30.60
CA ASP A 233 -44.59 -26.61 -29.56
C ASP A 233 -44.84 -25.29 -28.84
N THR A 234 -44.90 -25.40 -27.52
CA THR A 234 -45.19 -24.27 -26.62
C THR A 234 -44.01 -24.09 -25.68
N ARG A 235 -43.47 -22.86 -25.60
CA ARG A 235 -42.37 -22.55 -24.69
C ARG A 235 -42.83 -22.53 -23.22
N TYR A 236 -41.94 -22.97 -22.36
CA TYR A 236 -42.16 -22.89 -20.93
C TYR A 236 -40.92 -22.48 -20.19
N ARG A 237 -41.10 -21.86 -19.03
CA ARG A 237 -39.99 -21.39 -18.20
C ARG A 237 -39.57 -22.43 -17.17
N ARG A 238 -40.55 -23.21 -16.69
CA ARG A 238 -40.35 -24.17 -15.60
C ARG A 238 -41.34 -25.33 -15.71
N LYS A 239 -40.85 -26.52 -15.45
CA LYS A 239 -41.64 -27.74 -15.33
C LYS A 239 -41.67 -28.18 -13.87
N VAL A 240 -42.84 -28.50 -13.35
CA VAL A 240 -43.03 -28.97 -11.96
C VAL A 240 -43.87 -30.25 -11.97
N ALA A 241 -43.34 -31.31 -11.39
CA ALA A 241 -44.13 -32.52 -11.15
C ALA A 241 -45.05 -32.29 -9.96
N MET A 242 -46.36 -32.48 -10.16
CA MET A 242 -47.38 -32.24 -9.16
C MET A 242 -48.33 -33.44 -8.98
N THR A 243 -49.02 -33.48 -7.84
CA THR A 243 -50.17 -34.36 -7.65
C THR A 243 -51.43 -33.57 -7.95
N ALA A 244 -52.17 -34.01 -8.96
CA ALA A 244 -53.42 -33.39 -9.39
C ALA A 244 -54.64 -34.14 -8.82
N THR A 245 -55.61 -33.36 -8.40
CA THR A 245 -56.97 -33.76 -8.08
C THR A 245 -57.95 -32.99 -8.95
N ALA A 246 -59.25 -33.28 -8.84
CA ALA A 246 -60.30 -32.64 -9.63
C ALA A 246 -61.41 -32.13 -8.73
N TYR A 247 -61.96 -30.97 -9.07
CA TYR A 247 -63.10 -30.37 -8.36
C TYR A 247 -64.12 -29.82 -9.34
N ASP A 248 -65.35 -29.71 -8.84
CA ASP A 248 -66.49 -29.13 -9.54
C ASP A 248 -67.19 -28.08 -8.67
N LEU A 249 -68.37 -27.59 -9.10
CA LEU A 249 -69.17 -26.62 -8.33
C LEU A 249 -70.02 -27.26 -7.23
N SER A 250 -69.94 -28.58 -6.97
CA SER A 250 -70.70 -29.26 -5.90
C SER A 250 -70.27 -28.69 -4.52
N TYR A 251 -71.23 -28.85 -3.57
CA TYR A 251 -70.99 -28.48 -2.19
C TYR A 251 -69.81 -29.25 -1.55
N GLU A 252 -69.65 -30.51 -1.94
CA GLU A 252 -68.52 -31.34 -1.49
C GLU A 252 -67.17 -30.81 -1.91
N SER A 253 -67.08 -30.25 -3.12
CA SER A 253 -65.82 -29.67 -3.66
C SER A 253 -65.52 -28.27 -3.12
N THR A 254 -66.58 -27.43 -3.02
CA THR A 254 -66.35 -25.99 -2.76
C THR A 254 -66.82 -25.48 -1.39
N GLY A 255 -67.67 -26.26 -0.73
CA GLY A 255 -68.39 -25.85 0.49
C GLY A 255 -69.46 -24.78 0.26
N LYS A 256 -69.83 -24.51 -1.04
CA LYS A 256 -70.72 -23.44 -1.44
C LYS A 256 -71.91 -24.03 -2.26
N SER A 257 -73.14 -23.52 -2.04
CA SER A 257 -74.33 -23.87 -2.80
C SER A 257 -74.76 -22.70 -3.72
N PRO A 258 -75.55 -22.94 -4.77
CA PRO A 258 -76.23 -21.91 -5.52
C PRO A 258 -76.91 -20.88 -4.62
N GLY A 259 -76.72 -19.58 -4.88
CA GLY A 259 -77.15 -18.46 -4.04
C GLY A 259 -76.10 -17.92 -3.04
N HIS A 260 -75.01 -18.61 -2.82
CA HIS A 260 -73.89 -18.07 -2.01
C HIS A 260 -73.20 -17.03 -2.78
N LYS A 261 -72.85 -15.86 -2.18
CA LYS A 261 -72.22 -14.70 -2.85
C LYS A 261 -70.90 -15.01 -3.60
N HIS A 262 -70.22 -16.07 -3.26
CA HIS A 262 -68.96 -16.52 -3.90
C HIS A 262 -69.13 -17.87 -4.61
N TYR A 263 -70.37 -18.27 -4.94
CA TYR A 263 -70.59 -19.48 -5.71
C TYR A 263 -70.10 -19.30 -7.13
N GLY A 264 -69.25 -20.22 -7.62
CA GLY A 264 -68.64 -20.18 -8.93
C GLY A 264 -67.57 -19.10 -9.15
N LEU A 265 -67.14 -18.42 -8.07
CA LEU A 265 -66.04 -17.46 -8.13
C LEU A 265 -64.75 -18.09 -7.58
N THR A 266 -63.67 -17.89 -8.36
CA THR A 266 -62.28 -18.27 -7.99
C THR A 266 -61.68 -17.32 -6.97
N ALA A 267 -60.56 -17.67 -6.42
CA ALA A 267 -59.76 -16.78 -5.54
C ALA A 267 -59.30 -15.49 -6.24
N SER A 268 -59.13 -15.51 -7.59
CA SER A 268 -58.84 -14.32 -8.40
C SER A 268 -60.06 -13.48 -8.73
N GLY A 269 -61.30 -13.87 -8.31
CA GLY A 269 -62.53 -13.14 -8.57
C GLY A 269 -63.12 -13.39 -9.96
N THR A 270 -62.61 -14.31 -10.73
CA THR A 270 -63.10 -14.70 -12.04
C THR A 270 -64.15 -15.84 -11.89
N HIS A 271 -65.00 -16.05 -12.88
CA HIS A 271 -65.86 -17.22 -12.91
C HIS A 271 -65.08 -18.48 -13.24
N VAL A 272 -65.32 -19.53 -12.47
CA VAL A 272 -64.67 -20.82 -12.68
C VAL A 272 -65.19 -21.45 -13.99
N ARG A 273 -64.30 -22.11 -14.71
CA ARG A 273 -64.52 -22.73 -16.03
C ARG A 273 -63.48 -23.81 -16.29
N PRO A 274 -63.70 -24.74 -17.23
CA PRO A 274 -62.64 -25.63 -17.69
C PRO A 274 -61.39 -24.83 -18.13
N GLY A 275 -60.23 -25.27 -17.67
CA GLY A 275 -58.97 -24.53 -17.82
C GLY A 275 -58.61 -23.63 -16.64
N VAL A 276 -59.49 -23.55 -15.62
CA VAL A 276 -59.10 -22.92 -14.34
C VAL A 276 -58.60 -24.02 -13.38
N VAL A 277 -57.56 -23.67 -12.65
CA VAL A 277 -56.96 -24.57 -11.65
C VAL A 277 -56.67 -23.87 -10.33
N ALA A 278 -56.85 -24.63 -9.25
CA ALA A 278 -56.40 -24.17 -7.93
C ALA A 278 -54.98 -24.64 -7.63
N VAL A 279 -54.18 -23.73 -7.08
CA VAL A 279 -52.75 -23.92 -6.81
C VAL A 279 -52.39 -23.38 -5.42
N ASP A 280 -51.19 -23.70 -4.97
CA ASP A 280 -50.54 -22.94 -3.90
C ASP A 280 -49.87 -21.69 -4.50
N PRO A 281 -50.30 -20.45 -4.17
CA PRO A 281 -49.71 -19.23 -4.71
C PRO A 281 -48.24 -19.05 -4.36
N LYS A 282 -47.73 -19.74 -3.36
CA LYS A 282 -46.32 -19.76 -3.00
C LYS A 282 -45.48 -20.57 -4.01
N VAL A 283 -46.09 -21.49 -4.73
CA VAL A 283 -45.42 -22.34 -5.73
C VAL A 283 -45.70 -21.85 -7.15
N ILE A 284 -46.96 -21.53 -7.44
CA ILE A 284 -47.41 -21.00 -8.73
C ILE A 284 -48.29 -19.77 -8.44
N PRO A 285 -47.83 -18.55 -8.76
CA PRO A 285 -48.60 -17.34 -8.55
C PRO A 285 -49.92 -17.36 -9.32
N LEU A 286 -50.97 -16.74 -8.77
CA LEU A 286 -52.24 -16.59 -9.48
C LEU A 286 -52.07 -15.77 -10.76
N GLY A 287 -52.82 -16.08 -11.80
CA GLY A 287 -52.70 -15.50 -13.14
C GLY A 287 -51.71 -16.23 -14.03
N THR A 288 -50.92 -17.18 -13.52
CA THR A 288 -49.94 -17.92 -14.28
C THR A 288 -50.58 -18.82 -15.32
N LYS A 289 -50.16 -18.74 -16.58
CA LYS A 289 -50.57 -19.64 -17.67
C LYS A 289 -49.80 -20.95 -17.56
N LEU A 290 -50.53 -22.05 -17.73
CA LEU A 290 -50.02 -23.40 -17.53
C LEU A 290 -50.38 -24.30 -18.70
N TYR A 291 -49.57 -25.36 -18.89
CA TYR A 291 -49.96 -26.55 -19.63
C TYR A 291 -49.80 -27.76 -18.70
N ILE A 292 -50.79 -28.61 -18.65
CA ILE A 292 -50.84 -29.75 -17.71
C ILE A 292 -50.90 -31.03 -18.52
N GLU A 293 -49.78 -31.78 -18.42
CA GLU A 293 -49.56 -33.05 -19.08
C GLU A 293 -49.84 -34.21 -18.11
N SER A 294 -50.63 -35.15 -18.51
CA SER A 294 -50.85 -36.38 -17.75
C SER A 294 -49.71 -37.37 -17.92
N LEU A 295 -49.29 -38.01 -16.83
CA LEU A 295 -48.15 -38.94 -16.84
C LEU A 295 -48.57 -40.42 -16.93
N ASP A 296 -49.87 -40.72 -16.93
CA ASP A 296 -50.42 -42.05 -16.94
C ASP A 296 -50.94 -42.49 -18.31
N GLY A 297 -50.60 -41.73 -19.39
CA GLY A 297 -51.03 -42.01 -20.74
C GLY A 297 -52.47 -41.58 -21.06
N THR A 298 -53.20 -41.00 -20.12
CA THR A 298 -54.51 -40.41 -20.37
C THR A 298 -54.37 -39.05 -21.08
N LYS A 299 -55.46 -38.52 -21.60
CA LYS A 299 -55.50 -37.20 -22.23
C LYS A 299 -55.05 -36.14 -21.24
N ASP A 300 -54.18 -35.23 -21.74
CA ASP A 300 -53.73 -34.05 -21.01
C ASP A 300 -54.95 -33.18 -20.63
N TYR A 301 -54.88 -32.55 -19.45
CA TYR A 301 -55.84 -31.49 -19.09
C TYR A 301 -55.63 -30.28 -20.06
N GLY A 302 -54.39 -30.03 -20.44
CA GLY A 302 -54.05 -29.06 -21.42
C GLY A 302 -53.78 -27.65 -20.86
N PHE A 303 -54.11 -26.64 -21.65
CA PHE A 303 -53.92 -25.23 -21.27
C PHE A 303 -54.83 -24.83 -20.11
N ALA A 304 -54.22 -24.18 -19.12
CA ALA A 304 -54.90 -23.75 -17.91
C ALA A 304 -54.37 -22.43 -17.39
N VAL A 305 -55.10 -21.80 -16.48
CA VAL A 305 -54.67 -20.61 -15.74
C VAL A 305 -54.85 -20.86 -14.26
N ALA A 306 -53.87 -20.52 -13.49
CA ALA A 306 -53.90 -20.57 -12.02
C ALA A 306 -54.75 -19.41 -11.47
N GLU A 307 -56.04 -19.60 -11.28
CA GLU A 307 -56.97 -18.54 -10.86
C GLU A 307 -57.59 -18.84 -9.48
N ASP A 308 -57.40 -20.04 -8.95
CA ASP A 308 -58.03 -20.45 -7.72
C ASP A 308 -57.06 -21.00 -6.66
N THR A 309 -57.53 -21.10 -5.44
CA THR A 309 -56.81 -21.67 -4.30
C THR A 309 -57.71 -22.63 -3.50
N GLY A 310 -57.10 -23.62 -2.91
CA GLY A 310 -57.81 -24.56 -2.02
C GLY A 310 -57.12 -24.71 -0.67
N GLY A 311 -57.89 -24.89 0.40
CA GLY A 311 -57.33 -25.10 1.73
C GLY A 311 -56.39 -26.31 1.82
N ALA A 312 -56.68 -27.37 1.06
CA ALA A 312 -55.89 -28.61 0.97
C ALA A 312 -54.84 -28.58 -0.14
N ILE A 313 -54.82 -27.54 -1.04
CA ILE A 313 -53.94 -27.41 -2.17
C ILE A 313 -52.71 -26.62 -1.73
N LYS A 314 -51.69 -27.34 -1.21
CA LYS A 314 -50.44 -26.78 -0.69
C LYS A 314 -49.24 -27.50 -1.30
N GLY A 315 -48.15 -26.71 -1.53
CA GLY A 315 -46.94 -27.23 -2.13
C GLY A 315 -47.16 -27.71 -3.57
N ASN A 316 -46.63 -28.89 -3.92
CA ASN A 316 -46.76 -29.48 -5.26
C ASN A 316 -48.08 -30.22 -5.46
N LYS A 317 -49.20 -29.59 -5.10
CA LYS A 317 -50.57 -30.06 -5.38
C LYS A 317 -51.27 -29.07 -6.27
N ILE A 318 -52.12 -29.58 -7.16
CA ILE A 318 -52.94 -28.79 -8.08
C ILE A 318 -54.33 -29.42 -8.16
N ASP A 319 -55.38 -28.59 -8.24
CA ASP A 319 -56.75 -29.07 -8.35
C ASP A 319 -57.38 -28.51 -9.64
N LEU A 320 -57.86 -29.39 -10.48
CA LEU A 320 -58.29 -29.10 -11.83
C LEU A 320 -59.83 -29.01 -11.87
N PHE A 321 -60.32 -27.91 -12.40
CA PHE A 321 -61.76 -27.73 -12.52
C PHE A 321 -62.35 -28.55 -13.68
N PHE A 322 -63.44 -29.26 -13.40
CA PHE A 322 -64.32 -29.95 -14.38
C PHE A 322 -65.77 -29.53 -14.19
N ASN A 323 -66.56 -29.64 -15.26
CA ASN A 323 -67.94 -29.19 -15.23
C ASN A 323 -68.87 -30.12 -14.43
N THR A 324 -68.52 -31.41 -14.29
CA THR A 324 -69.39 -32.43 -13.70
C THR A 324 -68.65 -33.30 -12.69
N LYS A 325 -69.36 -33.76 -11.73
CA LYS A 325 -68.89 -34.73 -10.71
C LYS A 325 -68.38 -36.04 -11.34
N ALA A 326 -69.00 -36.49 -12.42
CA ALA A 326 -68.57 -37.66 -13.16
C ALA A 326 -67.18 -37.50 -13.77
N GLU A 327 -66.88 -36.32 -14.36
CA GLU A 327 -65.51 -35.97 -14.87
C GLU A 327 -64.50 -35.95 -13.73
N CYS A 328 -64.82 -35.34 -12.61
CA CYS A 328 -63.93 -35.35 -11.43
C CYS A 328 -63.58 -36.76 -10.94
N TYR A 329 -64.59 -37.66 -10.84
CA TYR A 329 -64.34 -39.04 -10.49
C TYR A 329 -63.52 -39.80 -11.53
N SER A 330 -63.77 -39.57 -12.80
CA SER A 330 -63.00 -40.18 -13.88
C SER A 330 -61.53 -39.69 -13.89
N PHE A 331 -61.31 -38.42 -13.57
CA PHE A 331 -59.95 -37.88 -13.41
C PHE A 331 -59.26 -38.47 -12.18
N GLY A 332 -59.94 -38.46 -11.03
CA GLY A 332 -59.44 -38.98 -9.77
C GLY A 332 -58.21 -38.22 -9.27
N ARG A 333 -57.22 -38.95 -8.78
CA ARG A 333 -55.94 -38.40 -8.28
C ARG A 333 -54.80 -39.03 -9.04
N ARG A 334 -53.99 -38.19 -9.69
CA ARG A 334 -52.85 -38.63 -10.52
C ARG A 334 -51.64 -37.73 -10.47
N LYS A 335 -50.54 -38.19 -11.01
CA LYS A 335 -49.32 -37.38 -11.22
C LYS A 335 -49.40 -36.68 -12.57
N VAL A 336 -49.01 -35.41 -12.56
CA VAL A 336 -48.97 -34.57 -13.76
C VAL A 336 -47.67 -33.77 -13.82
N ASN A 337 -47.23 -33.41 -15.03
CA ASN A 337 -46.27 -32.36 -15.24
C ASN A 337 -47.02 -31.05 -15.49
N VAL A 338 -46.70 -30.05 -14.71
CA VAL A 338 -47.20 -28.68 -14.89
C VAL A 338 -46.10 -27.81 -15.50
N TYR A 339 -46.32 -27.36 -16.68
CA TYR A 339 -45.43 -26.46 -17.40
C TYR A 339 -45.89 -25.03 -17.19
N VAL A 340 -45.06 -24.20 -16.61
CA VAL A 340 -45.33 -22.78 -16.46
C VAL A 340 -44.92 -22.11 -17.75
N LEU A 341 -45.91 -21.58 -18.49
CA LEU A 341 -45.72 -20.98 -19.82
C LEU A 341 -45.15 -19.58 -19.72
N ASP A 342 -44.59 -19.12 -20.86
CA ASP A 342 -44.07 -17.75 -21.02
C ASP A 342 -45.16 -16.69 -21.06
#